data_7357b46e82821f2a9d153ed6c1493048
#
_entry.id   7357b46e82821f2a9d153ed6c1493048
#
_cell.length_a   1.000
_cell.length_b   1.000
_cell.length_c   1.000
_cell.angle_alpha   90.00
_cell.angle_beta   90.00
_cell.angle_gamma   90.00
#
_symmetry.space_group_name_H-M   'P 1'
#
loop_
_entity.id
_entity.type
_entity.pdbx_description
1 polymer ?
#
loop_
_entity_poly.entity_id
_entity_poly.type
_entity_poly.pdbx_seq_one_letter_code
_entity_poly.pdbx_strand_id
1 'polypeptide(L)'
;METFTFMSADDDKGGVLVTKDNRLIEARYKLTVNEQRLVLGLASMVRKDDEDFKDYVVHVDEIAELFGIDGGESFYERMEEATKALMTTSGAFNISIESNKLKLVRWVSYAEYVKGSGKILMRFDKSVKDFMIQIKNQFTQYQLSAVRQFKSAYAIRFYELMAMKRNMGKGAKDGWFYREFEIDELKSYLAITNGEYKLFADFRRFAIEPALKEINEFSDIEIIKHEKDWAEYVKQGRAVHKIIIRAKPNKQRQ
;
A
#
# COMPACT_ATOMS: atom_id res chain seq x y z
N MET A 1 -0.21 -27.94 -10.81
CA MET A 1 -0.53 -26.58 -10.33
C MET A 1 0.30 -26.40 -9.09
N GLU A 2 1.39 -25.65 -9.17
CA GLU A 2 2.23 -25.40 -7.99
C GLU A 2 1.46 -24.49 -7.04
N THR A 3 1.20 -24.99 -5.84
CA THR A 3 0.57 -24.20 -4.77
C THR A 3 1.68 -23.37 -4.13
N PHE A 4 1.72 -22.08 -4.38
CA PHE A 4 2.64 -21.17 -3.72
C PHE A 4 2.03 -20.76 -2.39
N THR A 5 2.64 -21.15 -1.30
CA THR A 5 2.36 -20.62 0.04
C THR A 5 3.26 -19.45 0.33
N PHE A 6 2.81 -18.49 1.15
CA PHE A 6 3.61 -17.31 1.54
C PHE A 6 4.95 -17.66 2.21
N MET A 7 5.13 -18.90 2.66
CA MET A 7 6.34 -19.37 3.34
C MET A 7 7.46 -19.84 2.41
N SER A 8 7.29 -19.83 1.08
CA SER A 8 8.30 -20.36 0.13
C SER A 8 9.12 -19.29 -0.59
N ALA A 9 9.02 -18.02 -0.23
CA ALA A 9 9.87 -16.98 -0.74
C ALA A 9 11.12 -16.83 0.16
N ASP A 10 12.23 -17.43 -0.24
CA ASP A 10 13.59 -17.31 0.33
C ASP A 10 13.67 -17.21 1.86
N ASP A 11 13.60 -18.35 2.51
CA ASP A 11 13.66 -18.53 3.98
C ASP A 11 15.01 -18.20 4.63
N ASP A 12 15.94 -17.49 3.94
CA ASP A 12 17.28 -17.43 4.49
C ASP A 12 17.68 -16.15 5.22
N LYS A 13 16.85 -15.13 5.34
CA LYS A 13 17.09 -13.98 6.28
C LYS A 13 16.12 -12.81 6.13
N GLY A 14 14.84 -12.96 6.22
CA GLY A 14 14.14 -11.72 6.45
C GLY A 14 12.79 -11.48 5.83
N GLY A 15 11.78 -12.19 6.24
CA GLY A 15 10.40 -11.75 6.10
C GLY A 15 9.87 -11.66 4.66
N VAL A 16 8.59 -11.42 4.57
CA VAL A 16 7.85 -11.32 3.30
C VAL A 16 8.02 -9.92 2.70
N LEU A 17 8.66 -9.82 1.54
CA LEU A 17 8.93 -8.56 0.86
C LEU A 17 7.83 -8.18 -0.13
N VAL A 18 7.50 -6.90 -0.17
CA VAL A 18 6.69 -6.28 -1.23
C VAL A 18 7.56 -5.34 -2.04
N THR A 19 7.54 -5.49 -3.36
CA THR A 19 8.25 -4.61 -4.29
C THR A 19 7.28 -4.00 -5.29
N LYS A 20 7.30 -2.68 -5.44
CA LYS A 20 6.45 -1.93 -6.37
C LYS A 20 7.25 -0.80 -7.04
N ASP A 21 7.00 -0.58 -8.32
CA ASP A 21 7.45 0.64 -9.01
C ASP A 21 6.86 1.89 -8.34
N ASN A 22 7.64 2.95 -8.24
CA ASN A 22 7.23 4.19 -7.60
C ASN A 22 5.99 4.83 -8.27
N ARG A 23 5.85 4.66 -9.59
CA ARG A 23 4.65 5.11 -10.32
C ARG A 23 3.38 4.39 -9.87
N LEU A 24 3.49 3.11 -9.48
CA LEU A 24 2.36 2.35 -8.92
C LEU A 24 2.01 2.84 -7.50
N ILE A 25 3.00 3.23 -6.71
CA ILE A 25 2.79 3.83 -5.39
C ILE A 25 2.10 5.19 -5.50
N GLU A 26 2.45 5.99 -6.49
CA GLU A 26 1.85 7.30 -6.74
C GLU A 26 0.55 7.23 -7.58
N ALA A 27 0.17 6.04 -8.03
CA ALA A 27 -1.05 5.85 -8.80
C ALA A 27 -2.30 6.20 -7.99
N ARG A 28 -3.32 6.69 -8.71
CA ARG A 28 -4.59 7.07 -8.12
C ARG A 28 -5.52 5.87 -8.02
N TYR A 29 -5.54 5.22 -6.87
CA TYR A 29 -6.48 4.13 -6.56
C TYR A 29 -6.97 4.18 -5.13
N LYS A 30 -8.19 3.67 -4.92
CA LYS A 30 -8.82 3.56 -3.62
C LYS A 30 -9.19 2.10 -3.39
N LEU A 31 -8.52 1.47 -2.46
CA LEU A 31 -8.77 0.11 -2.01
C LEU A 31 -9.12 0.13 -0.53
N THR A 32 -10.04 -0.71 -0.12
CA THR A 32 -10.26 -1.00 1.30
C THR A 32 -9.04 -1.69 1.91
N VAL A 33 -8.96 -1.77 3.22
CA VAL A 33 -7.86 -2.48 3.91
C VAL A 33 -7.77 -3.94 3.45
N ASN A 34 -8.89 -4.62 3.30
CA ASN A 34 -8.91 -6.03 2.90
C ASN A 34 -8.50 -6.24 1.43
N GLU A 35 -8.93 -5.36 0.54
CA GLU A 35 -8.46 -5.37 -0.84
C GLU A 35 -6.95 -5.11 -0.92
N GLN A 36 -6.43 -4.16 -0.10
CA GLN A 36 -4.98 -3.92 -0.03
C GLN A 36 -4.24 -5.14 0.52
N ARG A 37 -4.77 -5.83 1.53
CA ARG A 37 -4.19 -7.09 2.05
C ARG A 37 -4.09 -8.17 0.99
N LEU A 38 -5.13 -8.37 0.19
CA LEU A 38 -5.09 -9.30 -0.95
C LEU A 38 -4.03 -8.89 -1.98
N VAL A 39 -4.03 -7.62 -2.39
CA VAL A 39 -3.04 -7.12 -3.37
C VAL A 39 -1.62 -7.23 -2.83
N LEU A 40 -1.38 -6.92 -1.56
CA LEU A 40 -0.05 -7.01 -0.93
C LEU A 40 0.38 -8.47 -0.75
N GLY A 41 -0.54 -9.35 -0.34
CA GLY A 41 -0.29 -10.79 -0.29
C GLY A 41 0.12 -11.33 -1.66
N LEU A 42 -0.65 -11.04 -2.72
CA LEU A 42 -0.27 -11.42 -4.07
C LEU A 42 1.08 -10.83 -4.50
N ALA A 43 1.30 -9.54 -4.22
CA ALA A 43 2.53 -8.85 -4.61
C ALA A 43 3.77 -9.47 -3.95
N SER A 44 3.64 -9.99 -2.74
CA SER A 44 4.72 -10.67 -2.05
C SER A 44 5.07 -12.06 -2.63
N MET A 45 4.17 -12.63 -3.42
CA MET A 45 4.40 -13.92 -4.13
C MET A 45 5.09 -13.73 -5.49
N VAL A 46 5.18 -12.49 -5.99
CA VAL A 46 5.88 -12.18 -7.23
C VAL A 46 7.38 -12.23 -6.99
N ARG A 47 8.10 -13.04 -7.75
CA ARG A 47 9.53 -13.23 -7.63
C ARG A 47 10.29 -12.29 -8.58
N LYS A 48 11.52 -11.97 -8.21
CA LYS A 48 12.39 -11.09 -9.00
C LYS A 48 12.71 -11.64 -10.39
N ASP A 49 12.75 -12.96 -10.54
CA ASP A 49 13.06 -13.70 -11.75
C ASP A 49 11.81 -14.10 -12.57
N ASP A 50 10.61 -13.78 -12.08
CA ASP A 50 9.39 -14.01 -12.85
C ASP A 50 9.42 -13.23 -14.17
N GLU A 51 9.07 -13.89 -15.28
CA GLU A 51 8.93 -13.27 -16.59
C GLU A 51 7.49 -12.82 -16.87
N ASP A 52 6.50 -13.42 -16.21
CA ASP A 52 5.10 -13.06 -16.30
C ASP A 52 4.36 -13.41 -14.99
N PHE A 53 3.14 -12.88 -14.85
CA PHE A 53 2.27 -13.25 -13.73
C PHE A 53 1.76 -14.68 -13.90
N LYS A 54 1.71 -15.39 -12.78
CA LYS A 54 1.16 -16.74 -12.64
C LYS A 54 -0.24 -16.70 -12.07
N ASP A 55 -0.86 -17.85 -11.95
CA ASP A 55 -2.00 -18.04 -11.10
C ASP A 55 -1.52 -18.27 -9.66
N TYR A 56 -1.94 -17.40 -8.76
CA TYR A 56 -1.59 -17.47 -7.35
C TYR A 56 -2.76 -18.02 -6.56
N VAL A 57 -2.52 -19.05 -5.78
CA VAL A 57 -3.50 -19.57 -4.81
C VAL A 57 -3.22 -18.94 -3.46
N VAL A 58 -4.19 -18.22 -2.95
CA VAL A 58 -4.15 -17.52 -1.66
C VAL A 58 -5.12 -18.23 -0.72
N HIS A 59 -4.66 -18.66 0.44
CA HIS A 59 -5.52 -19.16 1.49
C HIS A 59 -5.92 -18.02 2.43
N VAL A 60 -7.20 -17.91 2.74
CA VAL A 60 -7.72 -16.85 3.62
C VAL A 60 -7.06 -16.90 5.00
N ASP A 61 -6.80 -18.10 5.53
CA ASP A 61 -6.10 -18.27 6.80
C ASP A 61 -4.65 -17.76 6.75
N GLU A 62 -3.96 -17.98 5.62
CA GLU A 62 -2.60 -17.44 5.42
C GLU A 62 -2.61 -15.91 5.39
N ILE A 63 -3.63 -15.30 4.78
CA ILE A 63 -3.80 -13.84 4.85
C ILE A 63 -4.07 -13.40 6.29
N ALA A 64 -4.91 -14.11 7.02
CA ALA A 64 -5.17 -13.80 8.43
C ALA A 64 -3.89 -13.86 9.26
N GLU A 65 -3.09 -14.92 9.11
CA GLU A 65 -1.80 -15.09 9.78
C GLU A 65 -0.80 -14.00 9.38
N LEU A 66 -0.65 -13.75 8.08
CA LEU A 66 0.25 -12.75 7.50
C LEU A 66 0.00 -11.35 8.05
N PHE A 67 -1.26 -10.99 8.26
CA PHE A 67 -1.66 -9.69 8.79
C PHE A 67 -2.01 -9.70 10.29
N GLY A 68 -1.82 -10.83 11.00
CA GLY A 68 -2.07 -10.94 12.44
C GLY A 68 -3.52 -10.67 12.82
N ILE A 69 -4.45 -11.21 12.03
CA ILE A 69 -5.88 -11.03 12.20
C ILE A 69 -6.47 -12.34 12.71
N ASP A 70 -7.41 -12.24 13.64
CA ASP A 70 -8.20 -13.40 13.99
C ASP A 70 -9.04 -13.83 12.77
N GLY A 71 -8.76 -15.04 12.26
CA GLY A 71 -9.56 -15.69 11.24
C GLY A 71 -10.99 -15.92 11.75
N GLY A 72 -11.82 -16.47 10.93
CA GLY A 72 -13.19 -16.81 11.27
C GLY A 72 -14.16 -16.39 10.17
N GLU A 73 -15.40 -16.85 10.28
CA GLU A 73 -16.41 -16.72 9.23
C GLU A 73 -16.52 -15.30 8.67
N SER A 74 -16.59 -14.29 9.55
CA SER A 74 -16.66 -12.89 9.13
C SER A 74 -15.43 -12.40 8.36
N PHE A 75 -14.24 -12.99 8.57
CA PHE A 75 -13.05 -12.65 7.80
C PHE A 75 -13.10 -13.28 6.42
N TYR A 76 -13.58 -14.52 6.31
CA TYR A 76 -13.79 -15.19 5.03
C TYR A 76 -14.78 -14.42 4.15
N GLU A 77 -15.90 -13.96 4.71
CA GLU A 77 -16.87 -13.13 4.00
C GLU A 77 -16.23 -11.82 3.49
N ARG A 78 -15.47 -11.13 4.34
CA ARG A 78 -14.74 -9.91 3.92
C ARG A 78 -13.71 -10.15 2.83
N MET A 79 -13.05 -11.32 2.81
CA MET A 79 -12.11 -11.67 1.74
C MET A 79 -12.83 -11.99 0.43
N GLU A 80 -13.98 -12.66 0.50
CA GLU A 80 -14.84 -12.88 -0.66
C GLU A 80 -15.34 -11.55 -1.25
N GLU A 81 -15.81 -10.63 -0.41
CA GLU A 81 -16.23 -9.28 -0.84
C GLU A 81 -15.07 -8.49 -1.46
N ALA A 82 -13.90 -8.51 -0.83
CA ALA A 82 -12.71 -7.84 -1.35
C ALA A 82 -12.29 -8.42 -2.71
N THR A 83 -12.36 -9.73 -2.87
CA THR A 83 -12.07 -10.40 -4.14
C THR A 83 -13.03 -9.94 -5.24
N LYS A 84 -14.33 -9.91 -4.95
CA LYS A 84 -15.35 -9.42 -5.88
C LYS A 84 -15.12 -7.95 -6.25
N ALA A 85 -14.82 -7.11 -5.26
CA ALA A 85 -14.59 -5.69 -5.47
C ALA A 85 -13.35 -5.42 -6.36
N LEU A 86 -12.25 -6.14 -6.17
CA LEU A 86 -11.07 -6.07 -7.03
C LEU A 86 -11.37 -6.43 -8.49
N MET A 87 -12.33 -7.31 -8.74
CA MET A 87 -12.75 -7.67 -10.09
C MET A 87 -13.74 -6.68 -10.72
N THR A 88 -14.44 -5.90 -9.90
CA THR A 88 -15.56 -5.05 -10.36
C THR A 88 -15.32 -3.57 -10.14
N THR A 89 -15.45 -3.09 -8.90
CA THR A 89 -15.57 -1.66 -8.57
C THR A 89 -14.24 -0.97 -8.30
N SER A 90 -13.36 -1.60 -7.51
CA SER A 90 -12.11 -1.00 -7.04
C SER A 90 -10.87 -1.45 -7.83
N GLY A 91 -11.02 -2.47 -8.67
CA GLY A 91 -9.88 -3.07 -9.36
C GLY A 91 -9.24 -2.22 -10.45
N ALA A 92 -9.96 -1.29 -11.05
CA ALA A 92 -9.46 -0.42 -12.11
C ALA A 92 -9.00 0.93 -11.55
N PHE A 93 -7.86 1.44 -12.06
CA PHE A 93 -7.30 2.71 -11.62
C PHE A 93 -6.41 3.35 -12.68
N ASN A 94 -5.92 4.56 -12.39
CA ASN A 94 -5.12 5.35 -13.30
C ASN A 94 -3.67 5.48 -12.83
N ILE A 95 -2.72 5.27 -13.75
CA ILE A 95 -1.31 5.58 -13.55
C ILE A 95 -0.92 6.72 -14.51
N SER A 96 -0.36 7.80 -13.97
CA SER A 96 0.27 8.83 -14.78
C SER A 96 1.63 8.31 -15.27
N ILE A 97 1.86 8.30 -16.58
CA ILE A 97 3.12 7.85 -17.16
C ILE A 97 3.98 9.04 -17.60
N GLU A 98 3.33 10.05 -18.14
CA GLU A 98 3.91 11.30 -18.59
C GLU A 98 2.90 12.43 -18.30
N SER A 99 3.33 13.67 -18.38
CA SER A 99 2.49 14.84 -18.06
C SER A 99 1.15 14.90 -18.82
N ASN A 100 1.04 14.22 -19.95
CA ASN A 100 -0.14 14.21 -20.81
C ASN A 100 -0.68 12.80 -21.13
N LYS A 101 -0.13 11.75 -20.50
CA LYS A 101 -0.55 10.37 -20.73
C LYS A 101 -1.01 9.70 -19.43
N LEU A 102 -2.26 9.27 -19.45
CA LEU A 102 -2.89 8.50 -18.39
C LEU A 102 -3.11 7.07 -18.88
N LYS A 103 -2.57 6.09 -18.16
CA LYS A 103 -2.78 4.68 -18.43
C LYS A 103 -3.86 4.14 -17.49
N LEU A 104 -4.93 3.59 -18.06
CA LEU A 104 -5.90 2.81 -17.31
C LEU A 104 -5.38 1.40 -17.12
N VAL A 105 -5.35 0.94 -15.90
CA VAL A 105 -4.84 -0.37 -15.51
C VAL A 105 -5.80 -1.05 -14.53
N ARG A 106 -5.62 -2.35 -14.34
CA ARG A 106 -6.36 -3.13 -13.35
C ARG A 106 -5.39 -3.91 -12.48
N TRP A 107 -5.79 -4.13 -11.23
CA TRP A 107 -5.02 -4.99 -10.32
C TRP A 107 -5.08 -6.45 -10.76
N VAL A 108 -6.27 -6.97 -11.03
CA VAL A 108 -6.53 -8.40 -11.21
C VAL A 108 -7.31 -8.62 -12.49
N SER A 109 -6.89 -9.60 -13.29
CA SER A 109 -7.57 -10.02 -14.51
C SER A 109 -8.45 -11.27 -14.29
N TYR A 110 -8.17 -12.04 -13.23
CA TYR A 110 -8.89 -13.24 -12.88
C TYR A 110 -8.94 -13.42 -11.37
N ALA A 111 -10.09 -13.80 -10.86
CA ALA A 111 -10.26 -14.24 -9.48
C ALA A 111 -11.37 -15.30 -9.40
N GLU A 112 -11.11 -16.37 -8.66
CA GLU A 112 -12.06 -17.43 -8.33
C GLU A 112 -12.02 -17.68 -6.82
N TYR A 113 -13.14 -17.54 -6.16
CA TYR A 113 -13.32 -17.85 -4.76
C TYR A 113 -14.06 -19.19 -4.62
N VAL A 114 -13.40 -20.18 -4.07
CA VAL A 114 -14.03 -21.50 -3.83
C VAL A 114 -14.70 -21.50 -2.47
N LYS A 115 -16.03 -21.33 -2.47
CA LYS A 115 -16.83 -21.26 -1.24
C LYS A 115 -16.61 -22.49 -0.35
N GLY A 116 -16.36 -22.24 0.92
CA GLY A 116 -16.13 -23.29 1.93
C GLY A 116 -14.72 -23.87 1.96
N SER A 117 -13.86 -23.56 0.98
CA SER A 117 -12.47 -24.05 0.97
C SER A 117 -11.47 -23.02 1.54
N GLY A 118 -11.88 -21.77 1.67
CA GLY A 118 -10.99 -20.67 2.02
C GLY A 118 -9.90 -20.35 0.98
N LYS A 119 -10.03 -20.90 -0.24
CA LYS A 119 -9.07 -20.70 -1.33
C LYS A 119 -9.55 -19.62 -2.28
N ILE A 120 -8.64 -18.73 -2.64
CA ILE A 120 -8.83 -17.69 -3.65
C ILE A 120 -7.75 -17.92 -4.70
N LEU A 121 -8.14 -18.21 -5.94
CA LEU A 121 -7.24 -18.23 -7.08
C LEU A 121 -7.28 -16.86 -7.74
N MET A 122 -6.13 -16.21 -7.87
CA MET A 122 -6.03 -14.86 -8.43
C MET A 122 -4.87 -14.74 -9.41
N ARG A 123 -5.03 -13.84 -10.40
CA ARG A 123 -3.97 -13.44 -11.32
C ARG A 123 -3.95 -11.94 -11.47
N PHE A 124 -2.77 -11.33 -11.34
CA PHE A 124 -2.59 -9.92 -11.69
C PHE A 124 -2.90 -9.66 -13.16
N ASP A 125 -3.41 -8.48 -13.44
CA ASP A 125 -3.63 -8.05 -14.82
C ASP A 125 -2.30 -7.69 -15.49
N LYS A 126 -2.16 -8.03 -16.77
CA LYS A 126 -0.94 -7.72 -17.54
C LYS A 126 -0.63 -6.23 -17.61
N SER A 127 -1.63 -5.37 -17.44
CA SER A 127 -1.43 -3.91 -17.46
C SER A 127 -0.59 -3.38 -16.31
N VAL A 128 -0.48 -4.13 -15.19
CA VAL A 128 0.39 -3.76 -14.05
C VAL A 128 1.75 -4.46 -14.07
N LYS A 129 2.03 -5.31 -15.06
CA LYS A 129 3.26 -6.10 -15.15
C LYS A 129 4.53 -5.26 -15.06
N ASP A 130 4.62 -4.19 -15.86
CA ASP A 130 5.79 -3.31 -15.92
C ASP A 130 6.07 -2.56 -14.60
N PHE A 131 5.13 -2.63 -13.65
CA PHE A 131 5.23 -1.97 -12.35
C PHE A 131 5.50 -2.94 -11.20
N MET A 132 5.56 -4.25 -11.48
CA MET A 132 5.71 -5.29 -10.45
C MET A 132 6.73 -6.36 -10.79
N ILE A 133 6.99 -6.63 -12.08
CA ILE A 133 7.93 -7.67 -12.54
C ILE A 133 9.16 -7.02 -13.17
N GLN A 134 10.34 -7.55 -12.85
CA GLN A 134 11.63 -7.13 -13.42
C GLN A 134 11.90 -5.62 -13.34
N ILE A 135 11.43 -4.99 -12.26
CA ILE A 135 11.61 -3.56 -12.04
C ILE A 135 13.11 -3.28 -11.83
N LYS A 136 13.71 -2.48 -12.71
CA LYS A 136 15.16 -2.18 -12.68
C LYS A 136 15.50 -0.93 -11.88
N ASN A 137 14.63 0.08 -11.93
CA ASN A 137 14.87 1.40 -11.36
C ASN A 137 13.60 1.98 -10.73
N GLN A 138 13.76 2.92 -9.81
CA GLN A 138 12.65 3.69 -9.22
C GLN A 138 11.57 2.79 -8.58
N PHE A 139 12.00 1.86 -7.76
CA PHE A 139 11.10 1.00 -7.01
C PHE A 139 11.23 1.21 -5.50
N THR A 140 10.20 0.83 -4.81
CA THR A 140 10.18 0.76 -3.36
C THR A 140 10.00 -0.68 -2.93
N GLN A 141 10.83 -1.10 -1.99
CA GLN A 141 10.77 -2.40 -1.35
C GLN A 141 10.64 -2.23 0.15
N TYR A 142 9.77 -3.01 0.76
CA TYR A 142 9.55 -3.00 2.21
C TYR A 142 9.08 -4.37 2.71
N GLN A 143 9.30 -4.63 3.99
CA GLN A 143 8.78 -5.82 4.66
C GLN A 143 7.28 -5.70 4.86
N LEU A 144 6.52 -6.74 4.52
CA LEU A 144 5.08 -6.76 4.72
C LEU A 144 4.70 -6.60 6.21
N SER A 145 5.57 -7.07 7.11
CA SER A 145 5.43 -6.89 8.56
C SER A 145 5.27 -5.42 8.97
N ALA A 146 5.84 -4.49 8.22
CA ALA A 146 5.75 -3.05 8.50
C ALA A 146 4.33 -2.48 8.36
N VAL A 147 3.45 -3.14 7.60
CA VAL A 147 2.06 -2.72 7.39
C VAL A 147 1.06 -3.71 7.98
N ARG A 148 1.55 -4.78 8.61
CA ARG A 148 0.76 -5.91 9.10
C ARG A 148 -0.39 -5.49 10.02
N GLN A 149 -0.15 -4.56 10.93
CA GLN A 149 -1.09 -4.17 11.96
C GLN A 149 -1.97 -2.98 11.58
N PHE A 150 -1.82 -2.43 10.37
CA PHE A 150 -2.62 -1.29 9.95
C PHE A 150 -4.09 -1.65 9.75
N LYS A 151 -4.96 -0.80 10.29
CA LYS A 151 -6.42 -0.89 10.21
C LYS A 151 -7.00 0.12 9.22
N SER A 152 -6.21 1.13 8.87
CA SER A 152 -6.59 2.17 7.94
C SER A 152 -6.01 1.92 6.55
N ALA A 153 -6.85 1.97 5.52
CA ALA A 153 -6.40 1.95 4.12
C ALA A 153 -5.49 3.14 3.81
N TYR A 154 -5.72 4.29 4.44
CA TYR A 154 -4.86 5.46 4.32
C TYR A 154 -3.48 5.24 4.94
N ALA A 155 -3.38 4.49 6.06
CA ALA A 155 -2.10 4.20 6.68
C ALA A 155 -1.18 3.41 5.75
N ILE A 156 -1.70 2.40 5.04
CA ILE A 156 -0.93 1.65 4.04
C ILE A 156 -0.45 2.58 2.92
N ARG A 157 -1.33 3.44 2.40
CA ARG A 157 -0.98 4.38 1.32
C ARG A 157 0.06 5.41 1.76
N PHE A 158 -0.12 6.03 2.92
CA PHE A 158 0.87 6.96 3.48
C PHE A 158 2.21 6.27 3.76
N TYR A 159 2.19 5.06 4.30
CA TYR A 159 3.40 4.30 4.53
C TYR A 159 4.17 4.05 3.23
N GLU A 160 3.53 3.58 2.17
CA GLU A 160 4.16 3.36 0.87
C GLU A 160 4.78 4.65 0.31
N LEU A 161 4.05 5.76 0.39
CA LEU A 161 4.56 7.07 -0.03
C LEU A 161 5.78 7.52 0.79
N MET A 162 5.80 7.27 2.09
CA MET A 162 6.94 7.60 2.96
C MET A 162 8.11 6.64 2.74
N ALA A 163 7.86 5.34 2.60
CA ALA A 163 8.88 4.33 2.31
C ALA A 163 9.57 4.60 0.97
N MET A 164 8.82 5.02 -0.05
CA MET A 164 9.38 5.46 -1.32
C MET A 164 10.40 6.58 -1.13
N LYS A 165 10.07 7.60 -0.33
CA LYS A 165 10.98 8.72 -0.07
C LYS A 165 12.22 8.29 0.71
N ARG A 166 12.05 7.42 1.71
CA ARG A 166 13.15 6.82 2.47
C ARG A 166 14.14 6.11 1.54
N ASN A 167 13.64 5.33 0.58
CA ASN A 167 14.46 4.55 -0.32
C ASN A 167 15.14 5.39 -1.42
N MET A 168 14.56 6.54 -1.78
CA MET A 168 15.16 7.50 -2.74
C MET A 168 16.23 8.39 -2.09
N GLY A 169 16.19 8.60 -0.79
CA GLY A 169 17.09 9.50 -0.07
C GLY A 169 18.41 8.81 0.27
N LYS A 170 19.56 9.32 -0.22
CA LYS A 170 20.83 9.12 0.47
C LYS A 170 20.71 9.89 1.78
N GLY A 171 20.40 9.17 2.86
CA GLY A 171 19.93 9.72 4.13
C GLY A 171 20.80 10.88 4.66
N ALA A 172 20.16 11.80 5.34
CA ALA A 172 20.83 12.68 6.30
C ALA A 172 21.69 11.82 7.26
N LYS A 173 22.74 12.38 7.86
CA LYS A 173 23.68 11.64 8.75
C LYS A 173 23.00 10.75 9.80
N ASP A 174 21.74 11.06 10.16
CA ASP A 174 20.94 10.35 11.15
C ASP A 174 19.79 9.52 10.55
N GLY A 175 19.76 9.32 9.23
CA GLY A 175 18.70 8.59 8.56
C GLY A 175 17.36 9.34 8.42
N TRP A 176 17.33 10.62 8.75
CA TRP A 176 16.15 11.45 8.63
C TRP A 176 15.75 11.65 7.18
N PHE A 177 14.47 11.66 6.92
CA PHE A 177 13.90 12.01 5.63
C PHE A 177 12.59 12.76 5.83
N TYR A 178 12.13 13.45 4.78
CA TYR A 178 10.84 14.10 4.80
C TYR A 178 10.20 14.01 3.41
N ARG A 179 8.90 14.13 3.38
CA ARG A 179 8.13 14.29 2.15
C ARG A 179 7.17 15.45 2.30
N GLU A 180 7.17 16.29 1.27
CA GLU A 180 6.20 17.35 1.08
C GLU A 180 5.12 16.89 0.11
N PHE A 181 3.89 17.30 0.38
CA PHE A 181 2.76 17.07 -0.50
C PHE A 181 1.96 18.35 -0.60
N GLU A 182 1.67 18.78 -1.83
CA GLU A 182 0.55 19.67 -2.07
C GLU A 182 -0.75 18.94 -1.71
N ILE A 183 -1.71 19.64 -1.13
CA ILE A 183 -2.94 18.98 -0.62
C ILE A 183 -3.72 18.29 -1.75
N ASP A 184 -3.81 18.90 -2.92
CA ASP A 184 -4.52 18.32 -4.05
C ASP A 184 -3.78 17.10 -4.64
N GLU A 185 -2.45 17.13 -4.68
CA GLU A 185 -1.62 16.00 -5.05
C GLU A 185 -1.82 14.82 -4.08
N LEU A 186 -1.76 15.08 -2.78
CA LEU A 186 -1.98 14.06 -1.75
C LEU A 186 -3.38 13.46 -1.86
N LYS A 187 -4.42 14.28 -2.04
CA LYS A 187 -5.77 13.80 -2.30
C LYS A 187 -5.85 12.93 -3.55
N SER A 188 -5.10 13.28 -4.60
CA SER A 188 -5.01 12.46 -5.81
C SER A 188 -4.41 11.09 -5.53
N TYR A 189 -3.26 11.01 -4.84
CA TYR A 189 -2.63 9.73 -4.47
C TYR A 189 -3.52 8.84 -3.61
N LEU A 190 -4.34 9.45 -2.73
CA LEU A 190 -5.29 8.74 -1.88
C LEU A 190 -6.65 8.48 -2.58
N ALA A 191 -6.76 8.86 -3.86
CA ALA A 191 -7.98 8.79 -4.67
C ALA A 191 -9.22 9.38 -3.97
N ILE A 192 -9.01 10.47 -3.23
CA ILE A 192 -10.08 11.25 -2.61
C ILE A 192 -10.79 12.05 -3.70
N THR A 193 -12.10 11.88 -3.80
CA THR A 193 -12.91 12.53 -4.84
C THR A 193 -13.47 13.88 -4.39
N ASN A 194 -13.87 14.72 -5.38
CA ASN A 194 -14.54 15.98 -5.11
C ASN A 194 -15.84 15.74 -4.32
N GLY A 195 -15.89 16.18 -3.08
CA GLY A 195 -17.03 15.96 -2.18
C GLY A 195 -16.66 15.20 -0.91
N GLU A 196 -15.60 14.41 -0.94
CA GLU A 196 -14.99 13.85 0.27
C GLU A 196 -14.09 14.91 0.92
N TYR A 197 -14.18 15.00 2.25
CA TYR A 197 -13.35 15.95 3.03
C TYR A 197 -13.38 17.39 2.47
N LYS A 198 -14.58 17.98 2.38
CA LYS A 198 -14.77 19.37 1.93
C LYS A 198 -13.94 20.36 2.76
N LEU A 199 -13.81 20.09 4.06
CA LEU A 199 -12.97 20.86 4.96
C LEU A 199 -11.62 20.14 5.15
N PHE A 200 -10.54 20.91 5.13
CA PHE A 200 -9.22 20.37 5.45
C PHE A 200 -9.18 19.76 6.87
N ALA A 201 -9.91 20.33 7.81
CA ALA A 201 -9.99 19.81 9.17
C ALA A 201 -10.51 18.36 9.22
N ASP A 202 -11.46 18.00 8.37
CA ASP A 202 -11.99 16.65 8.28
C ASP A 202 -10.96 15.71 7.62
N PHE A 203 -10.30 16.15 6.54
CA PHE A 203 -9.23 15.40 5.91
C PHE A 203 -8.09 15.12 6.88
N ARG A 204 -7.67 16.13 7.64
CA ARG A 204 -6.68 15.99 8.70
C ARG A 204 -7.13 14.97 9.75
N ARG A 205 -8.34 15.15 10.30
CA ARG A 205 -8.86 14.37 11.43
C ARG A 205 -9.12 12.91 11.09
N PHE A 206 -9.64 12.62 9.89
CA PHE A 206 -10.13 11.29 9.54
C PHE A 206 -9.21 10.50 8.59
N ALA A 207 -8.27 11.15 7.90
CA ALA A 207 -7.36 10.48 7.00
C ALA A 207 -5.89 10.66 7.43
N ILE A 208 -5.40 11.89 7.60
CA ILE A 208 -3.96 12.15 7.80
C ILE A 208 -3.49 11.70 9.17
N GLU A 209 -4.05 12.28 10.24
CA GLU A 209 -3.54 12.02 11.60
C GLU A 209 -3.69 10.57 12.06
N PRO A 210 -4.82 9.88 11.81
CA PRO A 210 -4.93 8.46 12.15
C PRO A 210 -3.93 7.60 11.40
N ALA A 211 -3.69 7.89 10.11
CA ALA A 211 -2.72 7.15 9.30
C ALA A 211 -1.28 7.33 9.81
N LEU A 212 -0.87 8.57 10.08
CA LEU A 212 0.47 8.85 10.60
C LEU A 212 0.68 8.27 12.01
N LYS A 213 -0.37 8.24 12.83
CA LYS A 213 -0.33 7.59 14.14
C LYS A 213 -0.12 6.08 14.00
N GLU A 214 -0.86 5.39 13.13
CA GLU A 214 -0.68 3.95 12.88
C GLU A 214 0.74 3.65 12.35
N ILE A 215 1.24 4.45 11.41
CA ILE A 215 2.61 4.31 10.88
C ILE A 215 3.62 4.40 12.02
N ASN A 216 3.52 5.44 12.87
CA ASN A 216 4.43 5.62 13.98
C ASN A 216 4.35 4.50 15.02
N GLU A 217 3.16 3.96 15.25
CA GLU A 217 2.91 2.94 16.27
C GLU A 217 3.32 1.55 15.81
N PHE A 218 3.13 1.21 14.52
CA PHE A 218 3.22 -0.18 14.05
C PHE A 218 4.28 -0.46 12.99
N SER A 219 4.88 0.57 12.36
CA SER A 219 5.82 0.35 11.27
C SER A 219 7.30 0.56 11.65
N ASP A 220 8.16 0.31 10.68
CA ASP A 220 9.60 0.59 10.71
C ASP A 220 9.95 2.07 10.42
N ILE A 221 8.95 2.95 10.44
CA ILE A 221 9.07 4.39 10.26
C ILE A 221 8.58 5.09 11.53
N GLU A 222 9.43 5.90 12.15
CA GLU A 222 9.07 6.80 13.23
C GLU A 222 8.75 8.19 12.68
N ILE A 223 7.51 8.65 12.88
CA ILE A 223 7.08 9.99 12.47
C ILE A 223 7.54 11.01 13.51
N ILE A 224 8.17 12.07 13.04
CA ILE A 224 8.65 13.16 13.88
C ILE A 224 7.62 14.26 13.92
N LYS A 225 7.03 14.44 15.08
CA LYS A 225 6.02 15.48 15.28
C LYS A 225 6.59 16.88 15.06
N HIS A 226 5.78 17.72 14.44
CA HIS A 226 5.99 19.15 14.39
C HIS A 226 5.15 19.79 15.53
N GLU A 227 5.79 20.26 16.58
CA GLU A 227 5.13 20.67 17.83
C GLU A 227 4.26 19.52 18.41
N LYS A 228 2.92 19.69 18.43
CA LYS A 228 1.96 18.68 18.89
C LYS A 228 1.33 17.86 17.76
N ASP A 229 1.56 18.27 16.51
CA ASP A 229 0.92 17.68 15.33
C ASP A 229 1.80 16.60 14.70
N TRP A 230 1.19 15.65 14.02
CA TRP A 230 1.88 14.56 13.32
C TRP A 230 2.57 15.01 12.03
N ALA A 231 2.27 16.21 11.55
CA ALA A 231 2.87 16.82 10.38
C ALA A 231 2.87 18.34 10.53
N GLU A 232 3.69 19.01 9.73
CA GLU A 232 3.64 20.46 9.56
C GLU A 232 2.63 20.82 8.48
N TYR A 233 1.73 21.76 8.79
CA TYR A 233 0.68 22.23 7.89
C TYR A 233 0.97 23.65 7.43
N VAL A 234 1.47 23.78 6.19
CA VAL A 234 1.86 25.06 5.60
C VAL A 234 0.63 25.73 4.99
N LYS A 235 0.36 26.96 5.42
CA LYS A 235 -0.79 27.75 4.96
C LYS A 235 -0.39 28.72 3.86
N GLN A 236 -1.31 28.91 2.92
CA GLN A 236 -1.30 30.02 1.97
C GLN A 236 -2.60 30.82 2.19
N GLY A 237 -2.49 32.00 2.78
CA GLY A 237 -3.65 32.73 3.27
C GLY A 237 -4.36 31.98 4.41
N ARG A 238 -5.64 31.67 4.25
CA ARG A 238 -6.45 30.94 5.25
C ARG A 238 -6.47 29.43 5.04
N ALA A 239 -6.07 28.95 3.88
CA ALA A 239 -6.11 27.54 3.51
C ALA A 239 -4.77 26.85 3.78
N VAL A 240 -4.81 25.58 4.18
CA VAL A 240 -3.62 24.72 4.16
C VAL A 240 -3.37 24.30 2.71
N HIS A 241 -2.17 24.63 2.22
CA HIS A 241 -1.76 24.38 0.85
C HIS A 241 -0.85 23.14 0.76
N LYS A 242 0.00 22.95 1.75
CA LYS A 242 1.01 21.89 1.76
C LYS A 242 1.08 21.21 3.14
N ILE A 243 1.43 19.94 3.13
CA ILE A 243 1.80 19.16 4.31
C ILE A 243 3.25 18.68 4.20
N ILE A 244 4.01 18.77 5.29
CA ILE A 244 5.38 18.23 5.39
C ILE A 244 5.40 17.19 6.49
N ILE A 245 5.71 15.94 6.10
CA ILE A 245 5.84 14.82 7.02
C ILE A 245 7.32 14.51 7.18
N ARG A 246 7.84 14.62 8.41
CA ARG A 246 9.21 14.27 8.77
C ARG A 246 9.25 12.93 9.45
N ALA A 247 10.24 12.13 9.12
CA ALA A 247 10.37 10.77 9.62
C ALA A 247 11.83 10.32 9.72
N LYS A 248 12.04 9.23 10.43
CA LYS A 248 13.30 8.49 10.49
C LYS A 248 13.02 6.98 10.57
N PRO A 249 14.02 6.12 10.29
CA PRO A 249 13.88 4.68 10.54
C PRO A 249 13.63 4.39 12.02
N ASN A 250 12.66 3.54 12.30
CA ASN A 250 12.40 3.04 13.66
C ASN A 250 13.29 1.82 13.91
N LYS A 251 14.42 2.03 14.57
CA LYS A 251 15.42 0.97 14.84
C LYS A 251 14.92 -0.15 15.76
N GLN A 252 13.83 0.05 16.48
CA GLN A 252 13.26 -0.96 17.36
C GLN A 252 12.35 -1.95 16.61
N ARG A 253 12.03 -1.65 15.35
CA ARG A 253 11.08 -2.43 14.52
C ARG A 253 11.65 -2.80 13.14
N GLN A 254 12.97 -2.72 12.99
CA GLN A 254 13.70 -3.19 11.81
C GLN A 254 14.05 -4.67 11.92
#